data_cc2c785af9f3e2a1d0759a24bf0c7fac
#
_entry.id   cc2c785af9f3e2a1d0759a24bf0c7fac
#
_cell.length_a   1.000
_cell.length_b   1.000
_cell.length_c   1.000
_cell.angle_alpha   90.00
_cell.angle_beta   90.00
_cell.angle_gamma   90.00
#
_symmetry.space_group_name_H-M   'P 1'
#
loop_
_entity.id
_entity.type
_entity.pdbx_description
1 polymer ?
#
loop_
_entity_poly.entity_id
_entity_poly.type
_entity_poly.pdbx_seq_one_letter_code
_entity_poly.pdbx_strand_id
1 'polypeptide(L)'
;MAARNTVLRYGSVAMVFHWLIAALILVNIGLGLWFAEFMSRQDALLFPVVQIHKSIGLSVLVLSLLRLGWRLINPVPPLPRGMSPVLRLLARLSHFGLYFLMIFIPLTGWLLVSASPLGNPTNYFGLFHWPNLPFFTGMTREALHPLHELFGTSHVVLAWTSIAAVVLHVGAALYHHFLRRDDVLKRMLPGTEVSDLA
;
A
#
# COMPACT_ATOMS: atom_id res chain seq x y z
N MET A 1 -21.03 2.16 -15.30
CA MET A 1 -20.04 3.18 -14.84
C MET A 1 -18.97 3.35 -15.90
N ALA A 2 -18.50 4.58 -16.15
CA ALA A 2 -17.40 4.82 -17.09
C ALA A 2 -16.08 4.21 -16.56
N ALA A 3 -15.24 3.67 -17.44
CA ALA A 3 -13.93 3.14 -17.06
C ALA A 3 -12.97 4.25 -16.63
N ARG A 4 -13.01 5.40 -17.32
CA ARG A 4 -12.19 6.58 -17.05
C ARG A 4 -12.82 7.49 -16.00
N ASN A 5 -11.98 8.25 -15.31
CA ASN A 5 -12.43 9.29 -14.40
C ASN A 5 -13.16 10.42 -15.15
N THR A 6 -14.11 11.03 -14.46
CA THR A 6 -14.78 12.27 -14.89
C THR A 6 -14.40 13.41 -13.93
N VAL A 7 -14.86 14.61 -14.18
CA VAL A 7 -14.70 15.73 -13.25
C VAL A 7 -15.50 15.56 -11.96
N LEU A 8 -16.50 14.70 -11.93
CA LEU A 8 -17.38 14.49 -10.77
C LEU A 8 -16.94 13.32 -9.91
N ARG A 9 -16.47 12.22 -10.53
CA ARG A 9 -16.19 10.97 -9.82
C ARG A 9 -15.06 10.17 -10.48
N TYR A 10 -14.49 9.26 -9.72
CA TYR A 10 -13.54 8.27 -10.22
C TYR A 10 -14.23 7.24 -11.10
N GLY A 11 -13.52 6.76 -12.12
CA GLY A 11 -13.97 5.67 -12.99
C GLY A 11 -13.82 4.30 -12.32
N SER A 12 -14.47 3.28 -12.88
CA SER A 12 -14.45 1.93 -12.33
C SER A 12 -13.04 1.36 -12.19
N VAL A 13 -12.13 1.64 -13.13
CA VAL A 13 -10.74 1.18 -13.05
C VAL A 13 -10.02 1.75 -11.82
N ALA A 14 -10.16 3.06 -11.56
CA ALA A 14 -9.56 3.71 -10.39
C ALA A 14 -10.14 3.18 -9.07
N MET A 15 -11.45 2.89 -9.04
CA MET A 15 -12.13 2.31 -7.88
C MET A 15 -11.66 0.86 -7.62
N VAL A 16 -11.57 0.03 -8.66
CA VAL A 16 -11.09 -1.35 -8.54
C VAL A 16 -9.66 -1.38 -7.99
N PHE A 17 -8.74 -0.60 -8.56
CA PHE A 17 -7.39 -0.48 -8.01
C PHE A 17 -7.41 -0.04 -6.56
N HIS A 18 -8.24 0.95 -6.20
CA HIS A 18 -8.29 1.45 -4.83
C HIS A 18 -8.70 0.37 -3.84
N TRP A 19 -9.85 -0.26 -4.08
CA TRP A 19 -10.42 -1.21 -3.13
C TRP A 19 -9.64 -2.51 -3.07
N LEU A 20 -9.12 -2.99 -4.21
CA LEU A 20 -8.26 -4.17 -4.24
C LEU A 20 -6.97 -3.93 -3.45
N ILE A 21 -6.26 -2.82 -3.72
CA ILE A 21 -5.03 -2.48 -2.98
C ILE A 21 -5.33 -2.25 -1.49
N ALA A 22 -6.42 -1.58 -1.15
CA ALA A 22 -6.82 -1.37 0.25
C ALA A 22 -7.04 -2.69 0.98
N ALA A 23 -7.78 -3.63 0.37
CA ALA A 23 -7.99 -4.96 0.94
C ALA A 23 -6.67 -5.73 1.12
N LEU A 24 -5.80 -5.73 0.11
CA LEU A 24 -4.50 -6.38 0.19
C LEU A 24 -3.60 -5.78 1.27
N ILE A 25 -3.59 -4.45 1.43
CA ILE A 25 -2.83 -3.76 2.47
C ILE A 25 -3.34 -4.16 3.86
N LEU A 26 -4.66 -4.14 4.09
CA LEU A 26 -5.23 -4.50 5.39
C LEU A 26 -4.91 -5.96 5.76
N VAL A 27 -5.07 -6.89 4.82
CA VAL A 27 -4.69 -8.30 5.02
C VAL A 27 -3.19 -8.41 5.31
N ASN A 28 -2.34 -7.70 4.57
CA ASN A 28 -0.89 -7.79 4.71
C ASN A 28 -0.37 -7.17 6.02
N ILE A 29 -0.99 -6.09 6.50
CA ILE A 29 -0.74 -5.53 7.83
C ILE A 29 -1.12 -6.57 8.90
N GLY A 30 -2.30 -7.19 8.79
CA GLY A 30 -2.73 -8.24 9.71
C GLY A 30 -1.76 -9.42 9.75
N LEU A 31 -1.30 -9.91 8.60
CA LEU A 31 -0.31 -10.98 8.53
C LEU A 31 1.03 -10.55 9.15
N GLY A 32 1.50 -9.33 8.84
CA GLY A 32 2.74 -8.78 9.37
C GLY A 32 2.74 -8.70 10.89
N LEU A 33 1.68 -8.14 11.48
CA LEU A 33 1.50 -8.06 12.92
C LEU A 33 1.36 -9.46 13.55
N TRP A 34 0.61 -10.35 12.91
CA TRP A 34 0.41 -11.70 13.43
C TRP A 34 1.72 -12.45 13.55
N PHE A 35 2.54 -12.55 12.48
CA PHE A 35 3.78 -13.30 12.61
C PHE A 35 4.83 -12.58 13.46
N ALA A 36 4.82 -11.23 13.52
CA ALA A 36 5.79 -10.49 14.31
C ALA A 36 5.53 -10.57 15.82
N GLU A 37 4.26 -10.55 16.24
CA GLU A 37 3.87 -10.44 17.64
C GLU A 37 3.44 -11.78 18.27
N PHE A 38 2.91 -12.71 17.47
CA PHE A 38 2.24 -13.92 17.99
C PHE A 38 2.89 -15.23 17.56
N MET A 39 3.84 -15.23 16.62
CA MET A 39 4.48 -16.47 16.16
C MET A 39 5.93 -16.58 16.64
N SER A 40 6.31 -17.78 17.06
CA SER A 40 7.68 -18.12 17.40
C SER A 40 8.43 -18.68 16.18
N ARG A 41 9.79 -18.70 16.25
CA ARG A 41 10.62 -19.30 15.20
C ARG A 41 10.40 -20.81 15.00
N GLN A 42 9.76 -21.48 15.97
CA GLN A 42 9.48 -22.90 15.95
C GLN A 42 8.12 -23.23 15.35
N ASP A 43 7.27 -22.22 15.10
CA ASP A 43 5.96 -22.44 14.53
C ASP A 43 6.04 -22.91 13.08
N ALA A 44 5.47 -24.07 12.79
CA ALA A 44 5.46 -24.65 11.44
C ALA A 44 4.78 -23.75 10.39
N LEU A 45 3.87 -22.89 10.82
CA LEU A 45 3.16 -21.96 9.96
C LEU A 45 3.91 -20.64 9.70
N LEU A 46 4.99 -20.34 10.44
CA LEU A 46 5.73 -19.08 10.28
C LEU A 46 6.24 -18.91 8.84
N PHE A 47 6.90 -19.93 8.30
CA PHE A 47 7.44 -19.84 6.94
C PHE A 47 6.36 -19.60 5.87
N PRO A 48 5.26 -20.39 5.79
CA PRO A 48 4.20 -20.14 4.82
C PRO A 48 3.51 -18.78 5.03
N VAL A 49 3.27 -18.32 6.25
CA VAL A 49 2.66 -17.02 6.52
C VAL A 49 3.56 -15.89 6.02
N VAL A 50 4.87 -15.94 6.28
CA VAL A 50 5.84 -14.97 5.77
C VAL A 50 5.89 -14.98 4.24
N GLN A 51 5.81 -16.15 3.59
CA GLN A 51 5.78 -16.23 2.12
C GLN A 51 4.51 -15.59 1.53
N ILE A 52 3.35 -15.77 2.17
CA ILE A 52 2.10 -15.11 1.77
C ILE A 52 2.22 -13.59 1.94
N HIS A 53 2.74 -13.12 3.09
CA HIS A 53 2.97 -11.69 3.34
C HIS A 53 3.87 -11.06 2.26
N LYS A 54 4.98 -11.72 1.91
CA LYS A 54 5.89 -11.27 0.84
C LYS A 54 5.18 -11.21 -0.52
N SER A 55 4.40 -12.25 -0.85
CA SER A 55 3.67 -12.33 -2.12
C SER A 55 2.62 -11.23 -2.25
N ILE A 56 1.83 -10.98 -1.19
CA ILE A 56 0.87 -9.88 -1.15
C ILE A 56 1.60 -8.53 -1.25
N GLY A 57 2.72 -8.36 -0.53
CA GLY A 57 3.53 -7.14 -0.60
C GLY A 57 4.00 -6.82 -2.02
N LEU A 58 4.52 -7.80 -2.74
CA LEU A 58 4.92 -7.64 -4.15
C LEU A 58 3.71 -7.35 -5.06
N SER A 59 2.56 -7.98 -4.80
CA SER A 59 1.31 -7.66 -5.52
C SER A 59 0.90 -6.20 -5.30
N VAL A 60 0.97 -5.71 -4.05
CA VAL A 60 0.70 -4.30 -3.72
C VAL A 60 1.66 -3.38 -4.47
N LEU A 61 2.95 -3.71 -4.56
CA LEU A 61 3.93 -2.92 -5.31
C LEU A 61 3.52 -2.78 -6.78
N VAL A 62 3.28 -3.90 -7.46
CA VAL A 62 2.91 -3.91 -8.89
C VAL A 62 1.61 -3.15 -9.12
N LEU A 63 0.57 -3.44 -8.33
CA LEU A 63 -0.73 -2.78 -8.46
C LEU A 63 -0.66 -1.29 -8.15
N SER A 64 0.18 -0.86 -7.19
CA SER A 64 0.38 0.55 -6.86
C SER A 64 1.08 1.32 -7.98
N LEU A 65 2.06 0.71 -8.64
CA LEU A 65 2.71 1.29 -9.82
C LEU A 65 1.73 1.42 -10.99
N LEU A 66 0.92 0.38 -11.26
CA LEU A 66 -0.12 0.41 -12.29
C LEU A 66 -1.18 1.48 -11.96
N ARG A 67 -1.61 1.58 -10.69
CA ARG A 67 -2.53 2.61 -10.24
C ARG A 67 -1.95 4.01 -10.37
N LEU A 68 -0.68 4.20 -10.05
CA LEU A 68 0.00 5.48 -10.23
C LEU A 68 0.05 5.85 -11.72
N GLY A 69 0.44 4.92 -12.59
CA GLY A 69 0.40 5.11 -14.05
C GLY A 69 -1.01 5.50 -14.54
N TRP A 70 -2.05 4.78 -14.07
CA TRP A 70 -3.43 5.12 -14.38
C TRP A 70 -3.81 6.53 -13.96
N ARG A 71 -3.39 6.95 -12.75
CA ARG A 71 -3.63 8.30 -12.21
C ARG A 71 -2.97 9.40 -13.04
N LEU A 72 -1.78 9.14 -13.60
CA LEU A 72 -1.04 10.13 -14.40
C LEU A 72 -1.72 10.40 -15.76
N ILE A 73 -2.41 9.41 -16.32
CA ILE A 73 -3.08 9.51 -17.62
C ILE A 73 -4.59 9.78 -17.55
N ASN A 74 -5.14 9.93 -16.32
CA ASN A 74 -6.55 10.20 -16.11
C ASN A 74 -6.76 11.42 -15.21
N PRO A 75 -7.74 12.29 -15.47
CA PRO A 75 -8.04 13.44 -14.62
C PRO A 75 -8.40 12.97 -13.21
N VAL A 76 -7.98 13.74 -12.22
CA VAL A 76 -8.36 13.52 -10.82
C VAL A 76 -9.51 14.45 -10.48
N PRO A 77 -10.66 13.94 -10.00
CA PRO A 77 -11.77 14.77 -9.57
C PRO A 77 -11.31 15.85 -8.55
N PRO A 78 -11.69 17.11 -8.72
CA PRO A 78 -11.29 18.19 -7.81
C PRO A 78 -11.83 17.97 -6.41
N LEU A 79 -11.13 18.49 -5.41
CA LEU A 79 -11.61 18.49 -4.03
C LEU A 79 -12.83 19.41 -3.89
N PRO A 80 -13.73 19.17 -2.89
CA PRO A 80 -14.92 19.99 -2.66
C PRO A 80 -14.59 21.48 -2.56
N ARG A 81 -15.45 22.33 -3.18
CA ARG A 81 -15.24 23.80 -3.22
C ARG A 81 -15.23 24.44 -1.84
N GLY A 82 -16.04 23.95 -0.91
CA GLY A 82 -16.13 24.42 0.49
C GLY A 82 -15.00 23.96 1.41
N MET A 83 -13.99 23.24 0.91
CA MET A 83 -12.86 22.77 1.71
C MET A 83 -11.85 23.90 1.95
N SER A 84 -11.45 24.12 3.22
CA SER A 84 -10.45 25.13 3.57
C SER A 84 -9.10 24.83 2.89
N PRO A 85 -8.25 25.86 2.64
CA PRO A 85 -6.93 25.66 2.03
C PRO A 85 -6.06 24.68 2.79
N VAL A 86 -6.12 24.71 4.12
CA VAL A 86 -5.35 23.79 4.99
C VAL A 86 -5.79 22.35 4.79
N LEU A 87 -7.09 22.06 4.85
CA LEU A 87 -7.63 20.72 4.63
C LEU A 87 -7.31 20.22 3.21
N ARG A 88 -7.33 21.10 2.23
CA ARG A 88 -6.97 20.78 0.85
C ARG A 88 -5.50 20.39 0.70
N LEU A 89 -4.62 21.10 1.40
CA LEU A 89 -3.19 20.77 1.48
C LEU A 89 -2.99 19.42 2.18
N LEU A 90 -3.61 19.21 3.34
CA LEU A 90 -3.52 17.95 4.09
C LEU A 90 -4.03 16.76 3.26
N ALA A 91 -5.12 16.92 2.51
CA ALA A 91 -5.61 15.88 1.63
C ALA A 91 -4.59 15.51 0.52
N ARG A 92 -3.92 16.52 -0.07
CA ARG A 92 -2.88 16.28 -1.08
C ARG A 92 -1.66 15.57 -0.49
N LEU A 93 -1.18 16.04 0.67
CA LEU A 93 -0.04 15.45 1.37
C LEU A 93 -0.34 14.01 1.81
N SER A 94 -1.54 13.75 2.34
CA SER A 94 -1.98 12.40 2.72
C SER A 94 -1.97 11.44 1.53
N HIS A 95 -2.53 11.84 0.38
CA HIS A 95 -2.49 10.99 -0.80
C HIS A 95 -1.06 10.77 -1.33
N PHE A 96 -0.22 11.81 -1.35
CA PHE A 96 1.18 11.67 -1.71
C PHE A 96 1.91 10.69 -0.77
N GLY A 97 1.75 10.86 0.54
CA GLY A 97 2.33 9.99 1.56
C GLY A 97 1.87 8.53 1.43
N LEU A 98 0.57 8.31 1.17
CA LEU A 98 0.05 6.96 0.93
C LEU A 98 0.64 6.31 -0.33
N TYR A 99 0.78 7.03 -1.45
CA TYR A 99 1.47 6.51 -2.64
C TYR A 99 2.93 6.18 -2.35
N PHE A 100 3.62 7.06 -1.63
CA PHE A 100 4.98 6.81 -1.18
C PHE A 100 5.05 5.50 -0.38
N LEU A 101 4.24 5.36 0.66
CA LEU A 101 4.23 4.18 1.53
C LEU A 101 3.87 2.89 0.77
N MET A 102 2.85 2.92 -0.11
CA MET A 102 2.46 1.75 -0.91
C MET A 102 3.57 1.23 -1.84
N ILE A 103 4.50 2.09 -2.25
CA ILE A 103 5.63 1.71 -3.10
C ILE A 103 6.85 1.35 -2.26
N PHE A 104 7.21 2.18 -1.29
CA PHE A 104 8.47 2.02 -0.57
C PHE A 104 8.44 0.91 0.48
N ILE A 105 7.29 0.60 1.11
CA ILE A 105 7.21 -0.52 2.05
C ILE A 105 7.52 -1.85 1.34
N PRO A 106 6.84 -2.25 0.27
CA PRO A 106 7.19 -3.50 -0.39
C PRO A 106 8.57 -3.49 -1.04
N LEU A 107 9.09 -2.33 -1.46
CA LEU A 107 10.48 -2.22 -1.92
C LEU A 107 11.47 -2.51 -0.79
N THR A 108 11.28 -1.95 0.41
CA THR A 108 12.15 -2.26 1.56
C THR A 108 12.05 -3.73 1.95
N GLY A 109 10.86 -4.34 1.87
CA GLY A 109 10.68 -5.77 2.07
C GLY A 109 11.42 -6.62 1.03
N TRP A 110 11.40 -6.23 -0.24
CA TRP A 110 12.14 -6.92 -1.30
C TRP A 110 13.66 -6.74 -1.15
N LEU A 111 14.12 -5.54 -0.79
CA LEU A 111 15.53 -5.29 -0.43
C LEU A 111 15.96 -6.14 0.77
N LEU A 112 15.14 -6.20 1.83
CA LEU A 112 15.38 -7.02 3.01
C LEU A 112 15.58 -8.51 2.66
N VAL A 113 14.68 -9.06 1.85
CA VAL A 113 14.78 -10.45 1.40
C VAL A 113 16.02 -10.67 0.53
N SER A 114 16.30 -9.73 -0.38
CA SER A 114 17.44 -9.81 -1.30
C SER A 114 18.79 -9.68 -0.61
N ALA A 115 18.86 -8.88 0.47
CA ALA A 115 20.06 -8.75 1.32
C ALA A 115 20.15 -9.83 2.41
N SER A 116 19.22 -10.80 2.44
CA SER A 116 19.25 -11.85 3.45
C SER A 116 20.46 -12.79 3.26
N PRO A 117 21.29 -13.02 4.30
CA PRO A 117 22.37 -13.98 4.24
C PRO A 117 21.92 -15.43 3.99
N LEU A 118 20.62 -15.71 4.14
CA LEU A 118 20.03 -17.03 3.87
C LEU A 118 19.71 -17.24 2.40
N GLY A 119 19.67 -16.19 1.59
CA GLY A 119 19.48 -16.26 0.14
C GLY A 119 18.13 -16.80 -0.34
N ASN A 120 17.15 -16.96 0.55
CA ASN A 120 15.86 -17.57 0.23
C ASN A 120 14.96 -16.60 -0.56
N PRO A 121 14.68 -16.84 -1.86
CA PRO A 121 13.80 -16.00 -2.64
C PRO A 121 12.35 -16.07 -2.15
N THR A 122 11.52 -15.12 -2.59
CA THR A 122 10.09 -15.18 -2.35
C THR A 122 9.47 -16.24 -3.26
N ASN A 123 8.80 -17.23 -2.66
CA ASN A 123 7.95 -18.15 -3.40
C ASN A 123 6.57 -17.48 -3.61
N TYR A 124 6.39 -16.87 -4.77
CA TYR A 124 5.20 -16.04 -5.08
C TYR A 124 3.95 -16.93 -5.20
N PHE A 125 3.17 -16.99 -4.13
CA PHE A 125 1.96 -17.82 -3.98
C PHE A 125 2.15 -19.30 -4.36
N GLY A 126 3.36 -19.85 -4.27
CA GLY A 126 3.65 -21.21 -4.70
C GLY A 126 3.77 -21.40 -6.23
N LEU A 127 3.65 -20.34 -7.01
CA LEU A 127 3.62 -20.40 -8.48
C LEU A 127 5.03 -20.35 -9.08
N PHE A 128 5.87 -19.47 -8.59
CA PHE A 128 7.26 -19.29 -9.05
C PHE A 128 8.10 -18.57 -7.98
N HIS A 129 9.41 -18.61 -8.16
CA HIS A 129 10.34 -17.86 -7.33
C HIS A 129 10.50 -16.43 -7.90
N TRP A 130 10.07 -15.43 -7.12
CA TRP A 130 10.34 -14.03 -7.44
C TRP A 130 11.84 -13.76 -7.23
N PRO A 131 12.56 -13.22 -8.23
CA PRO A 131 14.01 -13.07 -8.15
C PRO A 131 14.41 -12.07 -7.07
N ASN A 132 15.52 -12.36 -6.40
CA ASN A 132 16.20 -11.37 -5.56
C ASN A 132 16.86 -10.31 -6.44
N LEU A 133 17.08 -9.13 -5.88
CA LEU A 133 17.75 -8.05 -6.57
C LEU A 133 19.23 -8.40 -6.77
N PRO A 134 19.79 -8.26 -7.98
CA PRO A 134 21.12 -8.72 -8.31
C PRO A 134 22.24 -7.92 -7.63
N PHE A 135 21.96 -6.75 -7.08
CA PHE A 135 22.94 -5.88 -6.41
C PHE A 135 23.68 -6.54 -5.23
N PHE A 136 23.09 -7.56 -4.64
CA PHE A 136 23.61 -8.26 -3.47
C PHE A 136 24.32 -9.59 -3.82
N THR A 137 24.33 -9.97 -5.10
CA THR A 137 24.94 -11.22 -5.56
C THR A 137 26.45 -11.18 -5.37
N GLY A 138 27.00 -12.22 -4.71
CA GLY A 138 28.45 -12.31 -4.46
C GLY A 138 28.96 -11.52 -3.25
N MET A 139 28.09 -10.78 -2.53
CA MET A 139 28.47 -10.12 -1.28
C MET A 139 28.68 -11.15 -0.16
N THR A 140 29.64 -10.89 0.74
CA THR A 140 29.85 -11.73 1.92
C THR A 140 28.75 -11.54 2.96
N ARG A 141 28.62 -12.48 3.89
CA ARG A 141 27.64 -12.39 4.99
C ARG A 141 27.84 -11.14 5.85
N GLU A 142 29.09 -10.78 6.09
CA GLU A 142 29.51 -9.62 6.89
C GLU A 142 29.05 -8.31 6.22
N ALA A 143 29.11 -8.25 4.88
CA ALA A 143 28.66 -7.10 4.12
C ALA A 143 27.12 -7.04 3.99
N LEU A 144 26.45 -8.19 3.93
CA LEU A 144 24.99 -8.26 3.84
C LEU A 144 24.29 -7.93 5.17
N HIS A 145 24.90 -8.29 6.30
CA HIS A 145 24.26 -8.15 7.63
C HIS A 145 23.79 -6.71 7.93
N PRO A 146 24.61 -5.66 7.83
CA PRO A 146 24.18 -4.30 8.11
C PRO A 146 23.11 -3.80 7.13
N LEU A 147 23.12 -4.23 5.87
CA LEU A 147 22.10 -3.90 4.89
C LEU A 147 20.78 -4.58 5.20
N HIS A 148 20.81 -5.84 5.59
CA HIS A 148 19.62 -6.57 6.03
C HIS A 148 18.97 -5.92 7.24
N GLU A 149 19.75 -5.51 8.25
CA GLU A 149 19.24 -4.78 9.43
C GLU A 149 18.65 -3.42 9.06
N LEU A 150 19.34 -2.65 8.19
CA LEU A 150 18.86 -1.36 7.72
C LEU A 150 17.50 -1.48 7.02
N PHE A 151 17.37 -2.43 6.08
CA PHE A 151 16.11 -2.63 5.35
C PHE A 151 15.00 -3.19 6.25
N GLY A 152 15.36 -4.05 7.21
CA GLY A 152 14.42 -4.57 8.21
C GLY A 152 13.86 -3.45 9.08
N THR A 153 14.72 -2.63 9.65
CA THR A 153 14.33 -1.47 10.46
C THR A 153 13.49 -0.48 9.63
N SER A 154 13.93 -0.17 8.42
CA SER A 154 13.18 0.72 7.51
C SER A 154 11.80 0.17 7.20
N HIS A 155 11.69 -1.13 6.92
CA HIS A 155 10.40 -1.78 6.65
C HIS A 155 9.44 -1.66 7.83
N VAL A 156 9.90 -1.94 9.04
CA VAL A 156 9.10 -1.84 10.28
C VAL A 156 8.66 -0.41 10.55
N VAL A 157 9.56 0.57 10.45
CA VAL A 157 9.22 2.00 10.65
C VAL A 157 8.19 2.47 9.63
N LEU A 158 8.38 2.14 8.36
CA LEU A 158 7.42 2.50 7.31
C LEU A 158 6.08 1.77 7.48
N ALA A 159 6.08 0.52 7.95
CA ALA A 159 4.86 -0.23 8.23
C ALA A 159 4.02 0.43 9.33
N TRP A 160 4.61 0.82 10.45
CA TRP A 160 3.92 1.56 11.51
C TRP A 160 3.42 2.93 11.03
N THR A 161 4.23 3.63 10.24
CA THR A 161 3.82 4.89 9.60
C THR A 161 2.62 4.68 8.69
N SER A 162 2.60 3.57 7.94
CA SER A 162 1.48 3.20 7.07
C SER A 162 0.21 2.91 7.86
N ILE A 163 0.29 2.20 8.98
CA ILE A 163 -0.86 1.94 9.86
C ILE A 163 -1.48 3.27 10.31
N ALA A 164 -0.65 4.18 10.82
CA ALA A 164 -1.12 5.51 11.23
C ALA A 164 -1.75 6.29 10.05
N ALA A 165 -1.11 6.28 8.88
CA ALA A 165 -1.61 6.96 7.69
C ALA A 165 -2.95 6.38 7.19
N VAL A 166 -3.11 5.06 7.21
CA VAL A 166 -4.36 4.38 6.83
C VAL A 166 -5.48 4.72 7.82
N VAL A 167 -5.22 4.68 9.13
CA VAL A 167 -6.19 5.07 10.15
C VAL A 167 -6.66 6.51 9.95
N LEU A 168 -5.73 7.44 9.72
CA LEU A 168 -6.07 8.84 9.45
C LEU A 168 -6.85 9.01 8.14
N HIS A 169 -6.48 8.28 7.08
CA HIS A 169 -7.15 8.32 5.78
C HIS A 169 -8.60 7.82 5.89
N VAL A 170 -8.80 6.68 6.53
CA VAL A 170 -10.14 6.12 6.75
C VAL A 170 -10.95 7.05 7.66
N GLY A 171 -10.35 7.52 8.76
CA GLY A 171 -11.00 8.48 9.67
C GLY A 171 -11.44 9.77 8.96
N ALA A 172 -10.59 10.33 8.09
CA ALA A 172 -10.93 11.49 7.28
C ALA A 172 -12.08 11.19 6.31
N ALA A 173 -12.07 10.03 5.64
CA ALA A 173 -13.15 9.64 4.73
C ALA A 173 -14.50 9.49 5.46
N LEU A 174 -14.49 8.89 6.65
CA LEU A 174 -15.67 8.75 7.50
C LEU A 174 -16.15 10.11 8.04
N TYR A 175 -15.23 10.98 8.48
CA TYR A 175 -15.54 12.35 8.88
C TYR A 175 -16.26 13.12 7.76
N HIS A 176 -15.74 13.06 6.54
CA HIS A 176 -16.38 13.67 5.38
C HIS A 176 -17.77 13.09 5.11
N HIS A 177 -17.92 11.77 5.22
CA HIS A 177 -19.18 11.08 4.95
C HIS A 177 -20.27 11.39 6.01
N PHE A 178 -19.96 11.26 7.30
CA PHE A 178 -20.95 11.32 8.37
C PHE A 178 -21.15 12.72 8.96
N LEU A 179 -20.06 13.49 9.10
CA LEU A 179 -20.10 14.80 9.74
C LEU A 179 -20.24 15.94 8.73
N ARG A 180 -19.40 15.95 7.69
CA ARG A 180 -19.46 16.97 6.63
C ARG A 180 -20.58 16.69 5.63
N ARG A 181 -20.98 15.44 5.51
CA ARG A 181 -22.01 14.95 4.58
C ARG A 181 -21.75 15.35 3.14
N ASP A 182 -20.46 15.40 2.74
CA ASP A 182 -20.02 15.66 1.39
C ASP A 182 -19.77 14.37 0.59
N ASP A 183 -19.44 14.50 -0.69
CA ASP A 183 -19.34 13.37 -1.59
C ASP A 183 -17.92 12.77 -1.71
N VAL A 184 -16.97 13.14 -0.84
CA VAL A 184 -15.58 12.67 -0.90
C VAL A 184 -15.50 11.15 -0.95
N LEU A 185 -16.16 10.45 -0.02
CA LEU A 185 -16.23 9.00 0.01
C LEU A 185 -17.07 8.43 -1.14
N LYS A 186 -18.21 9.00 -1.42
CA LYS A 186 -19.13 8.55 -2.48
C LYS A 186 -18.48 8.53 -3.85
N ARG A 187 -17.56 9.46 -4.15
CA ARG A 187 -16.81 9.49 -5.42
C ARG A 187 -15.95 8.26 -5.65
N MET A 188 -15.63 7.49 -4.60
CA MET A 188 -14.82 6.27 -4.64
C MET A 188 -15.66 4.99 -4.42
N LEU A 189 -16.95 5.13 -4.14
CA LEU A 189 -17.87 4.01 -3.97
C LEU A 189 -18.61 3.69 -5.28
N PRO A 190 -18.70 2.41 -5.68
CA PRO A 190 -19.49 2.02 -6.83
C PRO A 190 -20.99 2.21 -6.57
N GLY A 191 -21.75 2.61 -7.61
CA GLY A 191 -23.22 2.69 -7.53
C GLY A 191 -23.79 3.88 -6.77
N THR A 192 -22.97 4.76 -6.17
CA THR A 192 -23.46 5.95 -5.45
C THR A 192 -23.72 7.12 -6.41
N GLU A 193 -24.74 7.88 -6.13
CA GLU A 193 -24.97 9.18 -6.77
C GLU A 193 -24.06 10.23 -6.13
N VAL A 194 -23.46 11.06 -6.96
CA VAL A 194 -22.64 12.20 -6.55
C VAL A 194 -23.40 13.45 -6.96
N SER A 195 -23.67 14.33 -6.01
CA SER A 195 -24.33 15.58 -6.30
C SER A 195 -23.45 16.48 -7.18
N ASP A 196 -24.06 17.14 -8.15
CA ASP A 196 -23.40 18.15 -8.95
C ASP A 196 -22.96 19.30 -8.03
N LEU A 197 -21.67 19.32 -7.73
CA LEU A 197 -20.94 20.47 -7.20
C LEU A 197 -21.62 21.23 -6.05
N ALA A 198 -21.66 20.67 -4.86
CA ALA A 198 -21.67 21.52 -3.67
C ALA A 198 -20.26 22.12 -3.43
#